data_26c85a26d10f6733cafd9a9f7f5cf683
#
_entry.id   26c85a26d10f6733cafd9a9f7f5cf683
#
_cell.length_a   1.000
_cell.length_b   1.000
_cell.length_c   1.000
_cell.angle_alpha   90.00
_cell.angle_beta   90.00
_cell.angle_gamma   90.00
#
_symmetry.space_group_name_H-M   'P 1'
#
loop_
_entity.id
_entity.type
_entity.pdbx_description
1 polymer ?
#
loop_
_entity_poly.entity_id
_entity_poly.type
_entity_poly.pdbx_seq_one_letter_code
_entity_poly.pdbx_strand_id
1 'polypeptide(L)'
;MFQRFAGLVALLGVAAMIPVAVIALSAPKSPPAMISMAAPFRQISFENIPAPQHFQARDGVALQYYAYPARPDQVAVLVHGSVGPGVSMHALAEALRAAGVTAYVLDIRGHGGSGRRGDIDYIGQIDDDLADFVGQLGPAKSSESRTLVGFSAGAGFTIRFAGGPYGLLFDRYVFLSPILPGAPTLRANAGGWTNIALPRLATIATLGRLGIHWFDAYPVISYAASSNTQGTTSYSYRLAINFGAGRQYETYLRNVRRPAVVLVGSADEQVVADQFVPLLQRLDVNIPVTVVPNMMHVDMIVTPAALRAVVGAIARR
;
A
#
# COMPACT_ATOMS: atom_id res chain seq x y z
N MET A 1 -31.38 -13.69 -45.06
CA MET A 1 -31.44 -13.33 -43.62
C MET A 1 -30.49 -14.15 -42.77
N PHE A 2 -30.43 -15.47 -42.93
CA PHE A 2 -29.57 -16.43 -42.14
C PHE A 2 -28.08 -16.16 -42.29
N GLN A 3 -27.56 -15.88 -43.49
CA GLN A 3 -26.13 -15.58 -43.71
C GLN A 3 -25.66 -14.30 -43.05
N ARG A 4 -26.50 -13.26 -42.97
CA ARG A 4 -26.18 -12.00 -42.29
C ARG A 4 -26.17 -12.18 -40.77
N PHE A 5 -27.02 -13.05 -40.22
CA PHE A 5 -27.06 -13.41 -38.80
C PHE A 5 -25.85 -14.25 -38.41
N ALA A 6 -25.47 -15.25 -39.22
CA ALA A 6 -24.26 -16.05 -39.01
C ALA A 6 -22.97 -15.19 -39.06
N GLY A 7 -22.89 -14.24 -40.00
CA GLY A 7 -21.78 -13.28 -40.08
C GLY A 7 -21.68 -12.37 -38.84
N LEU A 8 -22.81 -11.89 -38.32
CA LEU A 8 -22.84 -11.07 -37.10
C LEU A 8 -22.41 -11.87 -35.88
N VAL A 9 -22.87 -13.09 -35.71
CA VAL A 9 -22.48 -13.99 -34.60
C VAL A 9 -20.98 -14.31 -34.66
N ALA A 10 -20.44 -14.59 -35.86
CA ALA A 10 -19.00 -14.80 -36.05
C ALA A 10 -18.18 -13.55 -35.71
N LEU A 11 -18.62 -12.37 -36.11
CA LEU A 11 -17.97 -11.09 -35.81
C LEU A 11 -17.96 -10.82 -34.31
N LEU A 12 -19.08 -11.03 -33.63
CA LEU A 12 -19.19 -10.90 -32.16
C LEU A 12 -18.31 -11.91 -31.42
N GLY A 13 -18.23 -13.15 -31.92
CA GLY A 13 -17.32 -14.16 -31.39
C GLY A 13 -15.84 -13.76 -31.47
N VAL A 14 -15.43 -13.26 -32.65
CA VAL A 14 -14.05 -12.76 -32.84
C VAL A 14 -13.78 -11.54 -31.96
N ALA A 15 -14.72 -10.60 -31.87
CA ALA A 15 -14.57 -9.42 -31.03
C ALA A 15 -14.44 -9.77 -29.53
N ALA A 16 -15.14 -10.80 -29.06
CA ALA A 16 -15.03 -11.29 -27.67
C ALA A 16 -13.69 -12.00 -27.40
N MET A 17 -13.04 -12.58 -28.41
CA MET A 17 -11.75 -13.24 -28.25
C MET A 17 -10.57 -12.27 -28.11
N ILE A 18 -10.69 -11.02 -28.61
CA ILE A 18 -9.60 -10.03 -28.54
C ILE A 18 -9.22 -9.71 -27.08
N PRO A 19 -10.13 -9.32 -26.19
CA PRO A 19 -9.78 -9.05 -24.78
C PRO A 19 -9.20 -10.27 -24.08
N VAL A 20 -9.70 -11.47 -24.35
CA VAL A 20 -9.15 -12.72 -23.80
C VAL A 20 -7.70 -12.93 -24.24
N ALA A 21 -7.41 -12.75 -25.54
CA ALA A 21 -6.06 -12.86 -26.09
C ALA A 21 -5.11 -11.80 -25.48
N VAL A 22 -5.56 -10.54 -25.38
CA VAL A 22 -4.77 -9.47 -24.74
C VAL A 22 -4.45 -9.85 -23.30
N ILE A 23 -5.42 -10.30 -22.50
CA ILE A 23 -5.20 -10.71 -21.12
C ILE A 23 -4.24 -11.91 -21.04
N ALA A 24 -4.40 -12.90 -21.89
CA ALA A 24 -3.55 -14.09 -21.87
C ALA A 24 -2.09 -13.80 -22.24
N LEU A 25 -1.87 -12.95 -23.25
CA LEU A 25 -0.54 -12.73 -23.84
C LEU A 25 0.26 -11.59 -23.21
N SER A 26 -0.37 -10.72 -22.38
CA SER A 26 0.28 -9.54 -21.79
C SER A 26 0.51 -9.65 -20.29
N ALA A 27 0.94 -10.81 -19.79
CA ALA A 27 1.32 -10.97 -18.37
C ALA A 27 2.46 -10.01 -17.98
N PRO A 28 2.44 -9.43 -16.75
CA PRO A 28 3.55 -8.64 -16.28
C PRO A 28 4.81 -9.51 -16.14
N LYS A 29 5.97 -8.99 -16.56
CA LYS A 29 7.26 -9.66 -16.40
C LYS A 29 7.93 -9.16 -15.14
N SER A 30 8.56 -10.04 -14.37
CA SER A 30 9.31 -9.61 -13.18
C SER A 30 10.53 -8.79 -13.60
N PRO A 31 10.68 -7.55 -13.09
CA PRO A 31 11.89 -6.77 -13.30
C PRO A 31 13.10 -7.44 -12.61
N PRO A 32 14.33 -7.08 -12.98
CA PRO A 32 15.53 -7.50 -12.25
C PRO A 32 15.45 -7.06 -10.78
N ALA A 33 15.95 -7.90 -9.88
CA ALA A 33 15.95 -7.59 -8.44
C ALA A 33 16.77 -6.32 -8.14
N MET A 34 16.20 -5.43 -7.33
CA MET A 34 16.86 -4.19 -6.88
C MET A 34 17.55 -4.42 -5.54
N ILE A 35 18.88 -4.32 -5.52
CA ILE A 35 19.70 -4.50 -4.31
C ILE A 35 19.36 -3.43 -3.26
N SER A 36 19.09 -2.19 -3.66
CA SER A 36 18.72 -1.08 -2.77
C SER A 36 17.47 -1.37 -1.93
N MET A 37 16.57 -2.19 -2.43
CA MET A 37 15.35 -2.57 -1.71
C MET A 37 15.57 -3.66 -0.66
N ALA A 38 16.61 -4.48 -0.80
CA ALA A 38 16.89 -5.61 0.08
C ALA A 38 18.06 -5.35 1.05
N ALA A 39 19.07 -4.58 0.62
CA ALA A 39 20.30 -4.37 1.38
C ALA A 39 20.06 -3.73 2.77
N PRO A 40 19.18 -2.71 2.93
CA PRO A 40 18.96 -2.08 4.24
C PRO A 40 18.47 -3.08 5.31
N PHE A 41 17.69 -4.09 4.92
CA PHE A 41 17.19 -5.10 5.87
C PHE A 41 18.27 -6.03 6.42
N ARG A 42 19.45 -6.13 5.78
CA ARG A 42 20.57 -6.93 6.30
C ARG A 42 21.18 -6.37 7.58
N GLN A 43 20.90 -5.11 7.90
CA GLN A 43 21.43 -4.42 9.09
C GLN A 43 20.49 -4.52 10.28
N ILE A 44 19.33 -5.16 10.13
CA ILE A 44 18.30 -5.28 11.16
C ILE A 44 18.33 -6.67 11.76
N SER A 45 18.27 -6.75 13.09
CA SER A 45 17.97 -8.00 13.78
C SER A 45 16.45 -8.26 13.71
N PHE A 46 16.08 -9.47 13.36
CA PHE A 46 14.71 -9.98 13.39
C PHE A 46 14.47 -10.97 14.53
N GLU A 47 15.37 -11.00 15.53
CA GLU A 47 15.33 -11.99 16.63
C GLU A 47 14.16 -11.78 17.60
N ASN A 48 13.69 -10.55 17.76
CA ASN A 48 12.66 -10.18 18.73
C ASN A 48 11.31 -9.84 18.09
N ILE A 49 11.00 -10.43 16.93
CA ILE A 49 9.69 -10.29 16.34
C ILE A 49 8.66 -10.94 17.27
N PRO A 50 7.60 -10.21 17.69
CA PRO A 50 6.51 -10.82 18.46
C PRO A 50 5.84 -11.96 17.73
N ALA A 51 5.27 -12.91 18.47
CA ALA A 51 4.45 -13.95 17.88
C ALA A 51 3.28 -13.32 17.08
N PRO A 52 2.95 -13.84 15.89
CA PRO A 52 1.85 -13.35 15.11
C PRO A 52 0.53 -13.57 15.87
N GLN A 53 -0.35 -12.57 15.78
CA GLN A 53 -1.72 -12.59 16.26
C GLN A 53 -2.68 -12.48 15.09
N HIS A 54 -3.95 -12.79 15.30
CA HIS A 54 -4.96 -12.73 14.25
C HIS A 54 -6.19 -11.99 14.73
N PHE A 55 -6.84 -11.30 13.80
CA PHE A 55 -8.17 -10.75 13.97
C PHE A 55 -9.11 -11.30 12.90
N GLN A 56 -10.40 -11.32 13.20
CA GLN A 56 -11.43 -11.75 12.26
C GLN A 56 -11.90 -10.55 11.44
N ALA A 57 -11.71 -10.59 10.12
CA ALA A 57 -12.37 -9.67 9.21
C ALA A 57 -13.86 -10.01 9.10
N ARG A 58 -14.68 -9.08 8.62
CA ARG A 58 -16.14 -9.21 8.47
C ARG A 58 -16.59 -10.39 7.61
N ASP A 59 -15.73 -10.88 6.72
CA ASP A 59 -15.94 -12.05 5.88
C ASP A 59 -15.53 -13.37 6.55
N GLY A 60 -15.10 -13.31 7.83
CA GLY A 60 -14.68 -14.47 8.62
C GLY A 60 -13.26 -14.94 8.37
N VAL A 61 -12.48 -14.26 7.51
CA VAL A 61 -11.08 -14.59 7.29
C VAL A 61 -10.23 -14.06 8.44
N ALA A 62 -9.35 -14.91 8.99
CA ALA A 62 -8.38 -14.52 9.98
C ALA A 62 -7.21 -13.79 9.30
N LEU A 63 -6.96 -12.54 9.70
CA LEU A 63 -5.88 -11.70 9.19
C LEU A 63 -4.82 -11.49 10.26
N GLN A 64 -3.55 -11.55 9.86
CA GLN A 64 -2.40 -11.55 10.75
C GLN A 64 -1.92 -10.14 11.08
N TYR A 65 -1.48 -9.95 12.32
CA TYR A 65 -0.78 -8.75 12.76
C TYR A 65 0.26 -9.08 13.85
N TYR A 66 1.14 -8.11 14.13
CA TYR A 66 2.14 -8.19 15.19
C TYR A 66 1.92 -7.03 16.17
N ALA A 67 1.91 -7.32 17.48
CA ALA A 67 1.72 -6.32 18.52
C ALA A 67 3.03 -6.02 19.25
N TYR A 68 3.35 -4.73 19.35
CA TYR A 68 4.51 -4.19 20.07
C TYR A 68 3.99 -3.30 21.21
N PRO A 69 3.63 -3.89 22.36
CA PRO A 69 2.97 -3.15 23.43
C PRO A 69 3.93 -2.16 24.12
N ALA A 70 3.40 -0.97 24.42
CA ALA A 70 4.03 0.07 25.20
C ALA A 70 2.96 0.79 26.04
N ARG A 71 2.87 2.13 26.01
CA ARG A 71 1.82 2.86 26.71
C ARG A 71 0.49 2.78 25.94
N PRO A 72 -0.65 2.60 26.64
CA PRO A 72 -1.94 2.41 25.98
C PRO A 72 -2.58 3.72 25.45
N ASP A 73 -2.03 4.88 25.81
CA ASP A 73 -2.55 6.20 25.40
C ASP A 73 -2.04 6.69 24.04
N GLN A 74 -1.03 6.02 23.48
CA GLN A 74 -0.51 6.29 22.15
C GLN A 74 -0.43 4.99 21.34
N VAL A 75 -1.18 4.93 20.26
CA VAL A 75 -1.27 3.76 19.39
C VAL A 75 -0.90 4.14 17.96
N ALA A 76 -0.03 3.35 17.33
CA ALA A 76 0.29 3.44 15.92
C ALA A 76 -0.08 2.13 15.22
N VAL A 77 -0.84 2.22 14.12
CA VAL A 77 -1.10 1.09 13.22
C VAL A 77 -0.22 1.27 11.99
N LEU A 78 0.59 0.26 11.67
CA LEU A 78 1.58 0.33 10.61
C LEU A 78 1.16 -0.53 9.42
N VAL A 79 1.18 0.07 8.24
CA VAL A 79 0.89 -0.56 6.94
C VAL A 79 2.17 -0.59 6.10
N HIS A 80 2.63 -1.78 5.77
CA HIS A 80 3.85 -2.04 5.02
C HIS A 80 3.77 -1.59 3.55
N GLY A 81 4.92 -1.56 2.86
CA GLY A 81 4.99 -1.32 1.42
C GLY A 81 4.60 -2.55 0.58
N SER A 82 4.66 -2.40 -0.75
CA SER A 82 4.47 -3.51 -1.68
C SER A 82 5.49 -4.63 -1.43
N VAL A 83 5.12 -5.87 -1.75
CA VAL A 83 5.94 -7.09 -1.63
C VAL A 83 6.14 -7.57 -0.19
N GLY A 84 6.58 -6.70 0.72
CA GLY A 84 6.95 -7.10 2.07
C GLY A 84 5.76 -7.56 2.92
N PRO A 85 5.96 -8.53 3.82
CA PRO A 85 5.04 -8.78 4.93
C PRO A 85 5.15 -7.67 5.98
N GLY A 86 4.24 -7.65 6.94
CA GLY A 86 4.24 -6.70 8.05
C GLY A 86 5.57 -6.63 8.80
N VAL A 87 6.24 -7.75 9.00
CA VAL A 87 7.55 -7.79 9.67
C VAL A 87 8.63 -6.91 9.02
N SER A 88 8.44 -6.46 7.78
CA SER A 88 9.32 -5.46 7.17
C SER A 88 9.31 -4.12 7.92
N MET A 89 8.27 -3.85 8.72
CA MET A 89 8.13 -2.65 9.55
C MET A 89 8.67 -2.85 10.98
N HIS A 90 9.31 -4.00 11.27
CA HIS A 90 9.77 -4.38 12.62
C HIS A 90 10.65 -3.30 13.27
N ALA A 91 11.66 -2.79 12.56
CA ALA A 91 12.56 -1.78 13.12
C ALA A 91 11.83 -0.48 13.50
N LEU A 92 10.85 -0.05 12.71
CA LEU A 92 10.01 1.10 13.02
C LEU A 92 9.10 0.82 14.22
N ALA A 93 8.49 -0.37 14.28
CA ALA A 93 7.63 -0.76 15.40
C ALA A 93 8.41 -0.82 16.73
N GLU A 94 9.64 -1.36 16.72
CA GLU A 94 10.54 -1.35 17.90
C GLU A 94 10.93 0.08 18.30
N ALA A 95 11.26 0.95 17.35
CA ALA A 95 11.56 2.34 17.65
C ALA A 95 10.38 3.09 18.28
N LEU A 96 9.16 2.83 17.80
CA LEU A 96 7.92 3.37 18.37
C LEU A 96 7.68 2.82 19.78
N ARG A 97 7.82 1.52 19.97
CA ARG A 97 7.71 0.86 21.28
C ARG A 97 8.69 1.47 22.29
N ALA A 98 9.95 1.64 21.89
CA ALA A 98 10.97 2.26 22.73
C ALA A 98 10.65 3.71 23.10
N ALA A 99 9.93 4.44 22.22
CA ALA A 99 9.44 5.80 22.49
C ALA A 99 8.13 5.81 23.30
N GLY A 100 7.61 4.66 23.71
CA GLY A 100 6.39 4.55 24.50
C GLY A 100 5.10 4.52 23.66
N VAL A 101 5.17 4.31 22.36
CA VAL A 101 4.01 4.17 21.48
C VAL A 101 3.73 2.69 21.25
N THR A 102 2.54 2.21 21.59
CA THR A 102 2.10 0.87 21.23
C THR A 102 1.94 0.79 19.73
N ALA A 103 2.63 -0.16 19.07
CA ALA A 103 2.55 -0.32 17.63
C ALA A 103 1.92 -1.67 17.24
N TYR A 104 1.00 -1.62 16.28
CA TYR A 104 0.43 -2.79 15.62
C TYR A 104 0.87 -2.79 14.17
N VAL A 105 1.50 -3.87 13.73
CA VAL A 105 1.96 -4.03 12.35
C VAL A 105 1.05 -5.03 11.66
N LEU A 106 0.35 -4.60 10.62
CA LEU A 106 -0.58 -5.47 9.90
C LEU A 106 0.12 -6.19 8.75
N ASP A 107 -0.17 -7.47 8.57
CA ASP A 107 -0.06 -8.11 7.26
C ASP A 107 -1.32 -7.75 6.47
N ILE A 108 -1.20 -6.84 5.51
CA ILE A 108 -2.33 -6.47 4.66
C ILE A 108 -2.77 -7.67 3.84
N ARG A 109 -4.10 -7.88 3.69
CA ARG A 109 -4.66 -8.98 2.91
C ARG A 109 -3.93 -9.13 1.55
N GLY A 110 -3.60 -10.35 1.19
CA GLY A 110 -2.76 -10.67 0.04
C GLY A 110 -1.27 -10.70 0.33
N HIS A 111 -0.85 -10.43 1.59
CA HIS A 111 0.54 -10.42 2.03
C HIS A 111 0.74 -11.22 3.31
N GLY A 112 1.99 -11.61 3.58
CA GLY A 112 2.38 -12.30 4.81
C GLY A 112 1.48 -13.49 5.11
N GLY A 113 0.91 -13.51 6.31
CA GLY A 113 -0.05 -14.52 6.77
C GLY A 113 -1.52 -14.16 6.52
N SER A 114 -1.83 -13.12 5.75
CA SER A 114 -3.19 -12.61 5.56
C SER A 114 -3.76 -12.95 4.19
N GLY A 115 -4.64 -13.94 4.11
CA GLY A 115 -5.41 -14.29 2.92
C GLY A 115 -4.59 -14.91 1.78
N ARG A 116 -5.13 -14.87 0.57
CA ARG A 116 -4.50 -15.43 -0.63
C ARG A 116 -3.44 -14.48 -1.16
N ARG A 117 -2.21 -14.96 -1.28
CA ARG A 117 -1.06 -14.16 -1.72
C ARG A 117 -1.31 -13.50 -3.08
N GLY A 118 -1.11 -12.19 -3.12
CA GLY A 118 -1.20 -11.37 -4.34
C GLY A 118 -2.62 -11.07 -4.81
N ASP A 119 -3.64 -11.37 -3.99
CA ASP A 119 -5.02 -11.18 -4.38
C ASP A 119 -5.94 -10.84 -3.20
N ILE A 120 -7.10 -10.26 -3.52
CA ILE A 120 -8.21 -9.93 -2.61
C ILE A 120 -9.52 -10.32 -3.30
N ASP A 121 -10.66 -10.27 -2.61
CA ASP A 121 -11.92 -10.70 -3.19
C ASP A 121 -12.69 -9.57 -3.88
N TYR A 122 -12.59 -8.33 -3.39
CA TYR A 122 -13.21 -7.15 -4.00
C TYR A 122 -12.41 -5.87 -3.74
N ILE A 123 -12.58 -4.87 -4.60
CA ILE A 123 -11.96 -3.54 -4.44
C ILE A 123 -12.66 -2.81 -3.30
N GLY A 124 -11.90 -2.34 -2.30
CA GLY A 124 -12.39 -1.79 -1.04
C GLY A 124 -12.16 -2.72 0.16
N GLN A 125 -11.84 -3.99 -0.07
CA GLN A 125 -11.68 -4.97 1.00
C GLN A 125 -10.58 -4.63 2.00
N ILE A 126 -9.47 -4.06 1.55
CA ILE A 126 -8.38 -3.66 2.46
C ILE A 126 -8.82 -2.50 3.38
N ASP A 127 -9.69 -1.62 2.90
CA ASP A 127 -10.27 -0.54 3.72
C ASP A 127 -11.18 -1.11 4.78
N ASP A 128 -12.01 -2.08 4.41
CA ASP A 128 -12.90 -2.80 5.30
C ASP A 128 -12.11 -3.61 6.36
N ASP A 129 -11.05 -4.32 5.94
CA ASP A 129 -10.17 -5.07 6.85
C ASP A 129 -9.52 -4.16 7.90
N LEU A 130 -9.03 -2.97 7.49
CA LEU A 130 -8.44 -2.02 8.42
C LEU A 130 -9.50 -1.44 9.38
N ALA A 131 -10.70 -1.17 8.90
CA ALA A 131 -11.81 -0.73 9.75
C ALA A 131 -12.21 -1.82 10.77
N ASP A 132 -12.23 -3.08 10.35
CA ASP A 132 -12.50 -4.23 11.23
C ASP A 132 -11.41 -4.41 12.30
N PHE A 133 -10.13 -4.23 11.92
CA PHE A 133 -9.02 -4.23 12.88
C PHE A 133 -9.17 -3.12 13.93
N VAL A 134 -9.49 -1.88 13.51
CA VAL A 134 -9.73 -0.77 14.44
C VAL A 134 -10.94 -1.06 15.34
N GLY A 135 -11.98 -1.68 14.81
CA GLY A 135 -13.15 -2.14 15.57
C GLY A 135 -12.76 -3.14 16.67
N GLN A 136 -11.84 -4.06 16.39
CA GLN A 136 -11.34 -5.03 17.38
C GLN A 136 -10.50 -4.37 18.49
N LEU A 137 -9.80 -3.27 18.22
CA LEU A 137 -9.12 -2.50 19.27
C LEU A 137 -10.11 -1.87 20.25
N GLY A 138 -11.40 -1.87 19.90
CA GLY A 138 -12.47 -1.25 20.68
C GLY A 138 -12.50 0.27 20.57
N PRO A 139 -13.45 0.92 21.27
CA PRO A 139 -13.54 2.38 21.27
C PRO A 139 -12.29 3.00 21.88
N ALA A 140 -11.75 4.04 21.24
CA ALA A 140 -10.63 4.79 21.80
C ALA A 140 -11.03 5.43 23.13
N LYS A 141 -10.16 5.30 24.15
CA LYS A 141 -10.34 6.03 25.41
C LYS A 141 -10.14 7.53 25.16
N SER A 142 -10.71 8.38 25.97
CA SER A 142 -10.62 9.85 25.81
C SER A 142 -9.18 10.39 25.78
N SER A 143 -8.23 9.68 26.39
CA SER A 143 -6.80 10.01 26.41
C SER A 143 -6.01 9.29 25.30
N GLU A 144 -6.62 8.37 24.57
CA GLU A 144 -5.94 7.56 23.54
C GLU A 144 -5.90 8.31 22.21
N SER A 145 -4.71 8.35 21.59
CA SER A 145 -4.50 8.88 20.24
C SER A 145 -4.06 7.75 19.31
N ARG A 146 -4.77 7.58 18.20
CA ARG A 146 -4.49 6.58 17.17
C ARG A 146 -3.90 7.21 15.92
N THR A 147 -2.73 6.75 15.53
CA THR A 147 -2.05 7.18 14.31
C THR A 147 -1.99 6.03 13.29
N LEU A 148 -2.40 6.28 12.05
CA LEU A 148 -2.15 5.36 10.94
C LEU A 148 -0.88 5.78 10.20
N VAL A 149 0.05 4.84 10.07
CA VAL A 149 1.34 5.04 9.40
C VAL A 149 1.42 4.10 8.21
N GLY A 150 1.58 4.63 7.01
CA GLY A 150 1.80 3.80 5.83
C GLY A 150 3.17 4.06 5.22
N PHE A 151 3.76 3.03 4.64
CA PHE A 151 5.01 3.11 3.91
C PHE A 151 4.81 2.75 2.44
N SER A 152 5.40 3.52 1.50
CA SER A 152 5.42 3.20 0.07
C SER A 152 4.00 3.02 -0.51
N ALA A 153 3.67 1.87 -1.09
CA ALA A 153 2.30 1.52 -1.51
C ALA A 153 1.31 1.61 -0.34
N GLY A 154 1.71 1.17 0.87
CA GLY A 154 0.93 1.33 2.09
C GLY A 154 0.69 2.79 2.45
N ALA A 155 1.62 3.71 2.15
CA ALA A 155 1.38 5.15 2.34
C ALA A 155 0.37 5.69 1.32
N GLY A 156 0.43 5.23 0.07
CA GLY A 156 -0.61 5.51 -0.92
C GLY A 156 -1.99 5.03 -0.46
N PHE A 157 -2.07 3.80 0.06
CA PHE A 157 -3.29 3.27 0.68
C PHE A 157 -3.75 4.13 1.87
N THR A 158 -2.83 4.51 2.77
CA THR A 158 -3.13 5.34 3.94
C THR A 158 -3.69 6.72 3.54
N ILE A 159 -3.21 7.33 2.45
CA ILE A 159 -3.78 8.56 1.88
C ILE A 159 -5.22 8.30 1.41
N ARG A 160 -5.47 7.20 0.70
CA ARG A 160 -6.82 6.85 0.26
C ARG A 160 -7.76 6.61 1.44
N PHE A 161 -7.31 5.88 2.46
CA PHE A 161 -8.07 5.64 3.67
C PHE A 161 -8.40 6.95 4.42
N ALA A 162 -7.40 7.84 4.59
CA ALA A 162 -7.55 9.13 5.26
C ALA A 162 -8.55 10.07 4.55
N GLY A 163 -8.56 10.07 3.23
CA GLY A 163 -9.50 10.85 2.41
C GLY A 163 -10.78 10.11 2.04
N GLY A 164 -10.95 8.86 2.50
CA GLY A 164 -12.07 7.99 2.22
C GLY A 164 -13.13 7.97 3.34
N PRO A 165 -14.10 7.05 3.24
CA PRO A 165 -15.21 6.94 4.21
C PRO A 165 -14.76 6.69 5.66
N TYR A 166 -13.65 5.99 5.84
CA TYR A 166 -13.11 5.61 7.14
C TYR A 166 -12.09 6.62 7.72
N GLY A 167 -11.87 7.77 7.06
CA GLY A 167 -10.83 8.74 7.39
C GLY A 167 -10.96 9.42 8.75
N LEU A 168 -11.98 9.12 9.55
CA LEU A 168 -12.14 9.62 10.93
C LEU A 168 -11.80 8.56 12.00
N LEU A 169 -11.44 7.33 11.61
CA LEU A 169 -11.08 6.26 12.55
C LEU A 169 -9.72 6.45 13.23
N PHE A 170 -8.89 7.33 12.68
CA PHE A 170 -7.61 7.71 13.26
C PHE A 170 -7.56 9.21 13.52
N ASP A 171 -6.78 9.61 14.54
CA ASP A 171 -6.60 11.01 14.93
C ASP A 171 -5.51 11.69 14.11
N ARG A 172 -4.57 10.90 13.54
CA ARG A 172 -3.42 11.38 12.78
C ARG A 172 -3.01 10.39 11.70
N TYR A 173 -2.37 10.91 10.65
CA TYR A 173 -1.84 10.13 9.53
C TYR A 173 -0.37 10.45 9.27
N VAL A 174 0.42 9.43 8.96
CA VAL A 174 1.83 9.57 8.59
C VAL A 174 2.08 8.81 7.27
N PHE A 175 2.49 9.54 6.25
CA PHE A 175 2.73 9.01 4.91
C PHE A 175 4.24 8.93 4.65
N LEU A 176 4.82 7.73 4.71
CA LEU A 176 6.25 7.51 4.49
C LEU A 176 6.50 7.16 3.02
N SER A 177 7.23 8.03 2.30
CA SER A 177 7.58 7.86 0.88
C SER A 177 6.40 7.38 0.03
N PRO A 178 5.26 8.10 0.00
CA PRO A 178 4.03 7.60 -0.60
C PRO A 178 4.14 7.42 -2.11
N ILE A 179 3.70 6.24 -2.60
CA ILE A 179 3.57 5.95 -4.04
C ILE A 179 2.22 6.46 -4.54
N LEU A 180 2.26 7.43 -5.44
CA LEU A 180 1.09 8.09 -6.03
C LEU A 180 1.10 7.90 -7.55
N PRO A 181 0.38 6.90 -8.09
CA PRO A 181 0.39 6.58 -9.52
C PRO A 181 -0.06 7.76 -10.40
N GLY A 182 0.82 8.18 -11.30
CA GLY A 182 0.57 9.31 -12.21
C GLY A 182 0.89 10.69 -11.62
N ALA A 183 1.34 10.77 -10.37
CA ALA A 183 1.81 12.02 -9.77
C ALA A 183 3.24 12.37 -10.24
N PRO A 184 3.61 13.67 -10.25
CA PRO A 184 4.98 14.08 -10.54
C PRO A 184 5.98 13.62 -9.47
N THR A 185 5.50 13.21 -8.30
CA THR A 185 6.31 12.65 -7.22
C THR A 185 6.77 11.21 -7.48
N LEU A 186 6.23 10.51 -8.47
CA LEU A 186 6.57 9.12 -8.76
C LEU A 186 7.51 9.03 -9.97
N ARG A 187 8.67 8.38 -9.80
CA ARG A 187 9.57 8.07 -10.92
C ARG A 187 8.95 7.01 -11.84
N ALA A 188 9.34 7.01 -13.11
CA ALA A 188 8.90 6.00 -14.07
C ALA A 188 9.12 4.59 -13.52
N ASN A 189 8.10 3.73 -13.62
CA ASN A 189 8.11 2.36 -13.08
C ASN A 189 8.59 2.28 -11.61
N ALA A 190 8.31 3.30 -10.81
CA ALA A 190 8.82 3.44 -9.44
C ALA A 190 10.34 3.19 -9.36
N GLY A 191 11.11 3.89 -10.20
CA GLY A 191 12.57 3.74 -10.27
C GLY A 191 13.06 2.37 -10.75
N GLY A 192 12.22 1.60 -11.43
CA GLY A 192 12.49 0.22 -11.86
C GLY A 192 11.95 -0.87 -10.93
N TRP A 193 11.28 -0.48 -9.84
CA TRP A 193 10.70 -1.42 -8.88
C TRP A 193 9.52 -2.20 -9.43
N THR A 194 8.75 -1.61 -10.36
CA THR A 194 7.52 -2.22 -10.88
C THR A 194 7.57 -2.45 -12.39
N ASN A 195 6.93 -3.52 -12.83
CA ASN A 195 6.51 -3.73 -14.20
C ASN A 195 4.99 -3.87 -14.24
N ILE A 196 4.33 -2.95 -14.95
CA ILE A 196 2.87 -2.90 -15.08
C ILE A 196 2.49 -3.38 -16.47
N ALA A 197 1.69 -4.43 -16.55
CA ALA A 197 1.11 -4.94 -17.79
C ALA A 197 -0.04 -4.01 -18.25
N LEU A 198 0.31 -2.83 -18.79
CA LEU A 198 -0.67 -1.80 -19.17
C LEU A 198 -1.79 -2.31 -20.10
N PRO A 199 -1.51 -3.11 -21.17
CA PRO A 199 -2.57 -3.65 -22.02
C PRO A 199 -3.56 -4.51 -21.24
N ARG A 200 -3.07 -5.42 -20.37
CA ARG A 200 -3.90 -6.28 -19.53
C ARG A 200 -4.71 -5.47 -18.54
N LEU A 201 -4.06 -4.54 -17.83
CA LEU A 201 -4.71 -3.66 -16.85
C LEU A 201 -5.83 -2.85 -17.51
N ALA A 202 -5.57 -2.23 -18.65
CA ALA A 202 -6.57 -1.43 -19.38
C ALA A 202 -7.74 -2.29 -19.88
N THR A 203 -7.45 -3.50 -20.39
CA THR A 203 -8.47 -4.43 -20.85
C THR A 203 -9.38 -4.88 -19.69
N ILE A 204 -8.81 -5.31 -18.56
CA ILE A 204 -9.58 -5.72 -17.38
C ILE A 204 -10.41 -4.55 -16.84
N ALA A 205 -9.82 -3.35 -16.75
CA ALA A 205 -10.54 -2.15 -16.32
C ALA A 205 -11.72 -1.81 -17.25
N THR A 206 -11.56 -2.01 -18.56
CA THR A 206 -12.63 -1.78 -19.54
C THR A 206 -13.75 -2.81 -19.39
N LEU A 207 -13.40 -4.09 -19.25
CA LEU A 207 -14.36 -5.16 -18.99
C LEU A 207 -15.13 -4.93 -17.69
N GLY A 208 -14.43 -4.52 -16.61
CA GLY A 208 -15.07 -4.19 -15.33
C GLY A 208 -16.09 -3.06 -15.43
N ARG A 209 -15.84 -2.02 -16.27
CA ARG A 209 -16.84 -0.97 -16.55
C ARG A 209 -18.07 -1.48 -17.29
N LEU A 210 -17.95 -2.60 -17.99
CA LEU A 210 -19.06 -3.29 -18.66
C LEU A 210 -19.72 -4.35 -17.77
N GLY A 211 -19.34 -4.44 -16.50
CA GLY A 211 -19.85 -5.42 -15.53
C GLY A 211 -19.23 -6.82 -15.66
N ILE A 212 -18.14 -6.98 -16.40
CA ILE A 212 -17.44 -8.27 -16.58
C ILE A 212 -16.21 -8.30 -15.66
N HIS A 213 -16.32 -9.03 -14.54
CA HIS A 213 -15.31 -9.11 -13.47
C HIS A 213 -14.53 -10.45 -13.43
N TRP A 214 -14.68 -11.29 -14.44
CA TRP A 214 -14.07 -12.64 -14.48
C TRP A 214 -12.54 -12.64 -14.47
N PHE A 215 -11.94 -11.51 -14.85
CA PHE A 215 -10.49 -11.38 -14.98
C PHE A 215 -9.83 -10.56 -13.86
N ASP A 216 -10.57 -10.12 -12.85
CA ASP A 216 -10.06 -9.23 -11.79
C ASP A 216 -8.98 -9.89 -10.91
N ALA A 217 -8.93 -11.23 -10.87
CA ALA A 217 -7.89 -12.00 -10.18
C ALA A 217 -6.58 -12.14 -10.98
N TYR A 218 -6.54 -11.71 -12.25
CA TYR A 218 -5.33 -11.86 -13.07
C TYR A 218 -4.23 -10.86 -12.66
N PRO A 219 -2.96 -11.30 -12.63
CA PRO A 219 -1.84 -10.42 -12.29
C PRO A 219 -1.67 -9.30 -13.32
N VAL A 220 -1.51 -8.07 -12.84
CA VAL A 220 -1.28 -6.87 -13.67
C VAL A 220 -0.01 -6.12 -13.32
N ILE A 221 0.58 -6.39 -12.14
CA ILE A 221 1.84 -5.80 -11.69
C ILE A 221 2.76 -6.92 -11.21
N SER A 222 4.05 -6.81 -11.55
CA SER A 222 5.15 -7.58 -10.94
C SER A 222 6.22 -6.64 -10.42
N TYR A 223 6.93 -7.08 -9.38
CA TYR A 223 7.92 -6.29 -8.65
C TYR A 223 9.34 -6.84 -8.83
N ALA A 224 10.33 -5.96 -8.73
CA ALA A 224 11.76 -6.24 -8.78
C ALA A 224 12.29 -6.92 -7.50
N ALA A 225 11.62 -7.97 -7.06
CA ALA A 225 11.98 -8.73 -5.87
C ALA A 225 12.71 -10.02 -6.26
N SER A 226 13.60 -10.50 -5.38
CA SER A 226 14.26 -11.78 -5.56
C SER A 226 13.25 -12.92 -5.60
N SER A 227 13.50 -13.93 -6.44
CA SER A 227 12.69 -15.16 -6.51
C SER A 227 12.64 -15.93 -5.18
N ASN A 228 13.62 -15.72 -4.29
CA ASN A 228 13.71 -16.36 -2.99
C ASN A 228 12.99 -15.57 -1.88
N THR A 229 12.34 -14.43 -2.20
CA THR A 229 11.60 -13.68 -1.20
C THR A 229 10.32 -14.40 -0.81
N GLN A 230 9.97 -14.37 0.46
CA GLN A 230 8.65 -14.80 0.95
C GLN A 230 7.57 -13.73 0.71
N GLY A 231 7.92 -12.61 0.10
CA GLY A 231 7.03 -11.51 -0.19
C GLY A 231 6.06 -11.78 -1.34
N THR A 232 5.11 -10.88 -1.52
CA THR A 232 4.10 -10.91 -2.58
C THR A 232 4.63 -10.17 -3.81
N THR A 233 5.20 -10.92 -4.76
CA THR A 233 5.94 -10.36 -5.91
C THR A 233 5.06 -9.98 -7.10
N SER A 234 3.76 -10.28 -7.05
CA SER A 234 2.82 -9.97 -8.13
C SER A 234 1.44 -9.68 -7.56
N TYR A 235 0.73 -8.72 -8.14
CA TYR A 235 -0.61 -8.33 -7.73
C TYR A 235 -1.63 -8.59 -8.82
N SER A 236 -2.78 -9.16 -8.43
CA SER A 236 -4.00 -9.18 -9.23
C SER A 236 -4.46 -7.75 -9.54
N TYR A 237 -5.33 -7.60 -10.53
CA TYR A 237 -5.92 -6.30 -10.87
C TYR A 237 -6.60 -5.68 -9.63
N ARG A 238 -7.44 -6.43 -8.92
CA ARG A 238 -8.19 -5.91 -7.76
C ARG A 238 -7.28 -5.53 -6.59
N LEU A 239 -6.22 -6.30 -6.30
CA LEU A 239 -5.23 -5.91 -5.29
C LEU A 239 -4.46 -4.67 -5.72
N ALA A 240 -4.00 -4.60 -6.97
CA ALA A 240 -3.25 -3.47 -7.51
C ALA A 240 -4.04 -2.15 -7.46
N ILE A 241 -5.35 -2.20 -7.70
CA ILE A 241 -6.24 -1.03 -7.60
C ILE A 241 -6.53 -0.68 -6.14
N ASN A 242 -6.59 -1.68 -5.24
CA ASN A 242 -6.97 -1.46 -3.85
C ASN A 242 -5.77 -1.12 -2.95
N PHE A 243 -4.58 -1.68 -3.16
CA PHE A 243 -3.42 -1.40 -2.31
C PHE A 243 -2.59 -0.23 -2.85
N GLY A 244 -3.09 0.99 -2.64
CA GLY A 244 -2.49 2.25 -3.05
C GLY A 244 -3.52 3.38 -3.14
N ALA A 245 -3.08 4.58 -3.46
CA ALA A 245 -3.95 5.75 -3.66
C ALA A 245 -4.68 5.73 -5.02
N GLY A 246 -4.22 4.90 -5.97
CA GLY A 246 -4.72 4.92 -7.33
C GLY A 246 -4.50 6.28 -8.03
N ARG A 247 -5.14 6.47 -9.19
CA ARG A 247 -5.07 7.75 -9.93
C ARG A 247 -5.92 8.87 -9.30
N GLN A 248 -6.77 8.55 -8.34
CA GLN A 248 -7.63 9.52 -7.64
C GLN A 248 -6.95 10.12 -6.40
N TYR A 249 -5.64 9.97 -6.24
CA TYR A 249 -4.88 10.46 -5.09
C TYR A 249 -5.14 11.95 -4.79
N GLU A 250 -5.37 12.78 -5.80
CA GLU A 250 -5.67 14.20 -5.61
C GLU A 250 -6.96 14.42 -4.82
N THR A 251 -8.03 13.66 -5.16
CA THR A 251 -9.30 13.71 -4.44
C THR A 251 -9.12 13.28 -2.98
N TYR A 252 -8.38 12.20 -2.76
CA TYR A 252 -8.14 11.72 -1.40
C TYR A 252 -7.31 12.71 -0.59
N LEU A 253 -6.24 13.30 -1.14
CA LEU A 253 -5.43 14.31 -0.46
C LEU A 253 -6.27 15.53 -0.05
N ARG A 254 -7.15 16.02 -0.92
CA ARG A 254 -8.07 17.14 -0.59
C ARG A 254 -9.09 16.81 0.50
N ASN A 255 -9.41 15.54 0.65
CA ASN A 255 -10.41 15.06 1.61
C ASN A 255 -9.82 14.65 2.97
N VAL A 256 -8.51 14.71 3.17
CA VAL A 256 -7.89 14.42 4.48
C VAL A 256 -8.35 15.47 5.49
N ARG A 257 -9.05 15.02 6.52
CA ARG A 257 -9.67 15.89 7.57
C ARG A 257 -8.91 15.89 8.89
N ARG A 258 -7.99 14.95 9.07
CA ARG A 258 -7.21 14.81 10.30
C ARG A 258 -5.78 15.30 10.06
N PRO A 259 -5.06 15.72 11.11
CA PRO A 259 -3.65 16.04 11.00
C PRO A 259 -2.86 14.96 10.27
N ALA A 260 -2.08 15.35 9.29
CA ALA A 260 -1.27 14.44 8.49
C ALA A 260 0.13 15.03 8.23
N VAL A 261 1.09 14.18 7.91
CA VAL A 261 2.45 14.58 7.52
C VAL A 261 3.01 13.60 6.48
N VAL A 262 3.75 14.12 5.50
CA VAL A 262 4.57 13.33 4.58
C VAL A 262 6.02 13.35 5.08
N LEU A 263 6.64 12.17 5.17
CA LEU A 263 8.09 12.05 5.34
C LEU A 263 8.66 11.29 4.14
N VAL A 264 9.74 11.82 3.56
CA VAL A 264 10.36 11.25 2.36
C VAL A 264 11.87 11.38 2.42
N GLY A 265 12.59 10.40 1.91
CA GLY A 265 14.05 10.46 1.81
C GLY A 265 14.52 11.35 0.66
N SER A 266 15.58 12.16 0.86
CA SER A 266 16.12 13.01 -0.22
C SER A 266 16.80 12.20 -1.34
N ALA A 267 17.25 11.00 -1.05
CA ALA A 267 17.87 10.07 -2.00
C ALA A 267 16.94 8.94 -2.45
N ASP A 268 15.63 9.10 -2.25
CA ASP A 268 14.63 8.07 -2.58
C ASP A 268 14.64 7.76 -4.08
N GLU A 269 14.87 6.50 -4.42
CA GLU A 269 15.02 6.04 -5.81
C GLU A 269 13.68 5.74 -6.48
N GLN A 270 12.58 5.70 -5.74
CA GLN A 270 11.24 5.46 -6.29
C GLN A 270 10.44 6.74 -6.45
N VAL A 271 10.63 7.70 -5.55
CA VAL A 271 9.90 8.98 -5.58
C VAL A 271 10.84 10.16 -5.71
N VAL A 272 10.30 11.31 -6.07
CA VAL A 272 11.00 12.58 -6.24
C VAL A 272 10.60 13.48 -5.07
N ALA A 273 11.44 13.54 -4.03
CA ALA A 273 11.15 14.22 -2.78
C ALA A 273 10.72 15.70 -2.98
N ASP A 274 11.43 16.43 -3.86
CA ASP A 274 11.19 17.85 -4.14
C ASP A 274 9.85 18.14 -4.81
N GLN A 275 9.17 17.12 -5.33
CA GLN A 275 7.87 17.28 -6.00
C GLN A 275 6.67 17.19 -5.05
N PHE A 276 6.86 16.79 -3.78
CA PHE A 276 5.73 16.69 -2.84
C PHE A 276 5.18 18.06 -2.44
N VAL A 277 6.04 19.02 -2.11
CA VAL A 277 5.58 20.38 -1.75
C VAL A 277 4.85 21.06 -2.92
N PRO A 278 5.41 21.13 -4.15
CA PRO A 278 4.69 21.67 -5.30
C PRO A 278 3.35 20.96 -5.58
N LEU A 279 3.31 19.62 -5.43
CA LEU A 279 2.08 18.88 -5.60
C LEU A 279 1.00 19.31 -4.62
N LEU A 280 1.33 19.37 -3.31
CA LEU A 280 0.38 19.74 -2.27
C LEU A 280 -0.09 21.18 -2.41
N GLN A 281 0.82 22.13 -2.76
CA GLN A 281 0.48 23.52 -3.07
C GLN A 281 -0.49 23.63 -4.25
N ARG A 282 -0.23 22.90 -5.35
CA ARG A 282 -1.13 22.86 -6.51
C ARG A 282 -2.53 22.34 -6.16
N LEU A 283 -2.62 21.45 -5.18
CA LEU A 283 -3.90 20.88 -4.72
C LEU A 283 -4.59 21.72 -3.65
N ASP A 284 -3.98 22.81 -3.18
CA ASP A 284 -4.43 23.61 -2.02
C ASP A 284 -4.61 22.74 -0.76
N VAL A 285 -3.64 21.85 -0.51
CA VAL A 285 -3.64 20.91 0.62
C VAL A 285 -2.51 21.27 1.59
N ASN A 286 -2.86 21.58 2.83
CA ASN A 286 -1.92 21.93 3.89
C ASN A 286 -1.46 20.69 4.69
N ILE A 287 -0.65 19.84 4.06
CA ILE A 287 0.02 18.71 4.71
C ILE A 287 1.52 18.99 4.72
N PRO A 288 2.17 19.09 5.91
CA PRO A 288 3.61 19.30 6.01
C PRO A 288 4.41 18.18 5.34
N VAL A 289 5.53 18.54 4.71
CA VAL A 289 6.48 17.58 4.12
C VAL A 289 7.81 17.71 4.86
N THR A 290 8.32 16.60 5.36
CA THR A 290 9.65 16.48 5.98
C THR A 290 10.54 15.65 5.05
N VAL A 291 11.58 16.27 4.50
CA VAL A 291 12.60 15.57 3.72
C VAL A 291 13.73 15.13 4.66
N VAL A 292 13.98 13.82 4.73
CA VAL A 292 15.04 13.24 5.55
C VAL A 292 16.31 13.13 4.69
N PRO A 293 17.42 13.80 5.07
CA PRO A 293 18.63 13.84 4.24
C PRO A 293 19.26 12.45 4.04
N ASN A 294 19.72 12.18 2.81
CA ASN A 294 20.50 11.00 2.42
C ASN A 294 19.80 9.66 2.66
N MET A 295 18.47 9.64 2.79
CA MET A 295 17.69 8.41 2.94
C MET A 295 17.16 7.93 1.59
N MET A 296 17.42 6.67 1.28
CA MET A 296 16.80 5.94 0.17
C MET A 296 15.39 5.47 0.58
N HIS A 297 14.68 4.82 -0.33
CA HIS A 297 13.28 4.43 -0.11
C HIS A 297 13.09 3.58 1.15
N VAL A 298 13.79 2.44 1.24
CA VAL A 298 13.67 1.51 2.38
C VAL A 298 14.32 2.05 3.64
N ASP A 299 15.30 2.93 3.54
CA ASP A 299 15.94 3.56 4.70
C ASP A 299 14.94 4.24 5.64
N MET A 300 13.82 4.72 5.08
CA MET A 300 12.76 5.40 5.84
C MET A 300 12.14 4.56 6.95
N ILE A 301 12.25 3.23 6.88
CA ILE A 301 11.66 2.31 7.87
C ILE A 301 12.70 1.50 8.64
N VAL A 302 14.00 1.69 8.35
CA VAL A 302 15.06 0.86 8.93
C VAL A 302 16.22 1.66 9.54
N THR A 303 16.58 2.82 8.99
CA THR A 303 17.78 3.54 9.47
C THR A 303 17.48 4.39 10.71
N PRO A 304 18.40 4.46 11.69
CA PRO A 304 18.17 5.19 12.93
C PRO A 304 17.80 6.66 12.75
N ALA A 305 18.36 7.33 11.73
CA ALA A 305 18.04 8.74 11.47
C ALA A 305 16.60 8.93 10.98
N ALA A 306 16.15 8.09 10.04
CA ALA A 306 14.78 8.10 9.54
C ALA A 306 13.79 7.67 10.63
N LEU A 307 14.10 6.61 11.40
CA LEU A 307 13.27 6.16 12.52
C LEU A 307 13.05 7.26 13.55
N ARG A 308 14.09 8.04 13.92
CA ARG A 308 13.93 9.20 14.83
C ARG A 308 12.99 10.27 14.24
N ALA A 309 13.08 10.55 12.94
CA ALA A 309 12.21 11.52 12.29
C ALA A 309 10.74 11.05 12.33
N VAL A 310 10.49 9.78 12.03
CA VAL A 310 9.14 9.18 12.05
C VAL A 310 8.58 9.14 13.47
N VAL A 311 9.35 8.66 14.44
CA VAL A 311 8.96 8.67 15.86
C VAL A 311 8.63 10.08 16.32
N GLY A 312 9.47 11.07 15.97
CA GLY A 312 9.22 12.48 16.30
C GLY A 312 7.94 13.05 15.70
N ALA A 313 7.51 12.57 14.54
CA ALA A 313 6.24 12.96 13.92
C ALA A 313 5.01 12.34 14.60
N ILE A 314 5.17 11.19 15.26
CA ILE A 314 4.07 10.45 15.92
C ILE A 314 3.96 10.82 17.38
N ALA A 315 5.08 10.86 18.13
CA ALA A 315 5.11 11.07 19.58
C ALA A 315 4.90 12.53 20.01
N ARG A 316 4.90 13.51 19.10
CA ARG A 316 4.57 14.91 19.45
C ARG A 316 3.07 15.05 19.67
N ARG A 317 2.72 15.52 20.88
CA ARG A 317 1.37 15.90 21.25
C ARG A 317 0.97 17.23 20.62
#